data_e75b2c602b15680f1666650b0e365e59
#
_entry.id   e75b2c602b15680f1666650b0e365e59
#
_cell.length_a   1.000
_cell.length_b   1.000
_cell.length_c   1.000
_cell.angle_alpha   90.00
_cell.angle_beta   90.00
_cell.angle_gamma   90.00
#
_symmetry.space_group_name_H-M   'P 1'
#
loop_
_entity.id
_entity.type
_entity.pdbx_description
1 polymer ?
#
loop_
_entity_poly.entity_id
_entity_poly.type
_entity_poly.pdbx_seq_one_letter_code
_entity_poly.pdbx_strand_id
1 'polypeptide(L)'
;SVSTFAQVALIDGAPRGIILARSENDCNQDLSRWATIEAKSACAMDSYDAKAAHTFQTWYDGMRKVDERLLASSGLTLDNEITLLVVDPSAQGLGIGTVLFDAASSYYAALGDLKAYLYTDSDCRWSFYELRGMKRLGRYKSTREERSLLPREMYLYGLDLSA
;
A
#
# COMPACT_ATOMS: atom_id res chain seq x y z
N SER A 1 -7.71 -3.24 -4.51
CA SER A 1 -7.26 -2.34 -5.60
C SER A 1 -6.29 -3.08 -6.51
N VAL A 2 -6.34 -2.84 -7.80
CA VAL A 2 -5.45 -3.45 -8.79
C VAL A 2 -4.25 -2.54 -9.00
N SER A 3 -3.04 -3.09 -8.85
CA SER A 3 -1.80 -2.35 -9.13
C SER A 3 -1.50 -2.39 -10.63
N THR A 4 -1.07 -1.25 -11.19
CA THR A 4 -0.67 -1.10 -12.59
C THR A 4 0.84 -1.19 -12.77
N PHE A 5 1.59 -1.08 -11.67
CA PHE A 5 3.04 -1.18 -11.61
C PHE A 5 3.47 -2.19 -10.54
N ALA A 6 4.47 -3.01 -10.87
CA ALA A 6 5.11 -3.93 -9.94
C ALA A 6 6.61 -4.00 -10.22
N GLN A 7 7.42 -3.88 -9.17
CA GLN A 7 8.88 -4.04 -9.25
C GLN A 7 9.36 -4.96 -8.13
N VAL A 8 10.18 -5.95 -8.47
CA VAL A 8 10.79 -6.88 -7.52
C VAL A 8 12.30 -6.63 -7.48
N ALA A 9 12.85 -6.53 -6.28
CA ALA A 9 14.30 -6.49 -6.06
C ALA A 9 14.83 -7.91 -5.81
N LEU A 10 15.87 -8.30 -6.55
CA LEU A 10 16.53 -9.58 -6.40
C LEU A 10 17.96 -9.38 -5.86
N ILE A 11 18.40 -10.25 -4.95
CA ILE A 11 19.81 -10.42 -4.56
C ILE A 11 20.17 -11.88 -4.81
N ASP A 12 21.19 -12.12 -5.60
CA ASP A 12 21.65 -13.47 -5.99
C ASP A 12 20.50 -14.34 -6.55
N GLY A 13 19.61 -13.71 -7.33
CA GLY A 13 18.46 -14.36 -7.95
C GLY A 13 17.27 -14.62 -7.00
N ALA A 14 17.39 -14.32 -5.69
CA ALA A 14 16.33 -14.48 -4.72
C ALA A 14 15.55 -13.15 -4.53
N PRO A 15 14.18 -13.16 -4.48
CA PRO A 15 13.41 -11.97 -4.22
C PRO A 15 13.64 -11.48 -2.78
N ARG A 16 13.96 -10.19 -2.63
CA ARG A 16 14.25 -9.54 -1.35
C ARG A 16 13.40 -8.32 -1.07
N GLY A 17 12.59 -7.90 -2.02
CA GLY A 17 11.62 -6.84 -1.82
C GLY A 17 10.72 -6.69 -3.02
N ILE A 18 9.58 -6.05 -2.80
CA ILE A 18 8.59 -5.75 -3.83
C ILE A 18 7.94 -4.40 -3.53
N ILE A 19 7.66 -3.65 -4.58
CA ILE A 19 6.76 -2.51 -4.55
C ILE A 19 5.65 -2.70 -5.57
N LEU A 20 4.44 -2.35 -5.18
CA LEU A 20 3.26 -2.28 -6.03
C LEU A 20 2.72 -0.86 -6.00
N ALA A 21 2.32 -0.36 -7.15
CA ALA A 21 1.73 0.97 -7.27
C ALA A 21 0.62 0.96 -8.34
N ARG A 22 -0.26 1.96 -8.28
CA ARG A 22 -1.25 2.21 -9.33
C ARG A 22 -1.29 3.69 -9.67
N SER A 23 -1.61 3.99 -10.91
CA SER A 23 -1.85 5.32 -11.43
C SER A 23 -3.19 5.35 -12.15
N GLU A 24 -3.95 6.42 -11.97
CA GLU A 24 -5.17 6.69 -12.75
C GLU A 24 -4.89 6.95 -14.24
N ASN A 25 -3.65 7.35 -14.56
CA ASN A 25 -3.20 7.63 -15.92
C ASN A 25 -2.66 6.38 -16.67
N ASP A 26 -2.53 5.23 -15.99
CA ASP A 26 -2.11 4.00 -16.63
C ASP A 26 -3.31 3.24 -17.19
N CYS A 27 -3.45 3.27 -18.52
CA CYS A 27 -4.55 2.62 -19.24
C CYS A 27 -4.44 1.08 -19.30
N ASN A 28 -3.36 0.47 -18.79
CA ASN A 28 -3.07 -0.96 -18.97
C ASN A 28 -3.74 -1.82 -17.88
N GLN A 29 -5.05 -1.63 -17.67
CA GLN A 29 -5.78 -2.28 -16.58
C GLN A 29 -6.60 -3.47 -17.07
N ASP A 30 -6.08 -4.69 -16.96
CA ASP A 30 -6.91 -5.90 -17.03
C ASP A 30 -7.59 -6.19 -15.68
N LEU A 31 -8.50 -5.30 -15.29
CA LEU A 31 -9.24 -5.38 -14.03
C LEU A 31 -10.08 -6.66 -13.91
N SER A 32 -10.57 -7.20 -15.03
CA SER A 32 -11.47 -8.35 -15.06
C SER A 32 -10.78 -9.64 -14.60
N ARG A 33 -9.53 -9.84 -15.03
CA ARG A 33 -8.71 -10.99 -14.64
C ARG A 33 -8.41 -11.00 -13.14
N TRP A 34 -8.01 -9.85 -12.58
CA TRP A 34 -7.67 -9.73 -11.18
C TRP A 34 -8.88 -9.87 -10.26
N ALA A 35 -10.04 -9.30 -10.62
CA ALA A 35 -11.28 -9.49 -9.89
C ALA A 35 -11.68 -10.98 -9.82
N THR A 36 -11.47 -11.73 -10.91
CA THR A 36 -11.71 -13.18 -10.93
C THR A 36 -10.77 -13.94 -10.00
N ILE A 37 -9.49 -13.58 -9.98
CA ILE A 37 -8.48 -14.20 -9.09
C ILE A 37 -8.81 -13.89 -7.64
N GLU A 38 -9.15 -12.65 -7.31
CA GLU A 38 -9.54 -12.22 -5.97
C GLU A 38 -10.75 -13.01 -5.45
N ALA A 39 -11.82 -13.11 -6.25
CA ALA A 39 -13.01 -13.89 -5.89
C ALA A 39 -12.70 -15.38 -5.66
N LYS A 40 -11.88 -16.00 -6.52
CA LYS A 40 -11.44 -17.39 -6.35
C LYS A 40 -10.62 -17.58 -5.07
N SER A 41 -9.71 -16.65 -4.77
CA SER A 41 -8.86 -16.70 -3.58
C SER A 41 -9.69 -16.55 -2.30
N ALA A 42 -10.69 -15.65 -2.30
CA ALA A 42 -11.60 -15.48 -1.18
C ALA A 42 -12.43 -16.76 -0.92
N CYS A 43 -12.99 -17.37 -1.97
CA CYS A 43 -13.71 -18.64 -1.86
C CYS A 43 -12.81 -19.78 -1.36
N ALA A 44 -11.55 -19.84 -1.80
CA ALA A 44 -10.61 -20.86 -1.36
C ALA A 44 -10.25 -20.68 0.12
N MET A 45 -10.06 -19.45 0.58
CA MET A 45 -9.77 -19.14 1.98
C MET A 45 -10.95 -19.52 2.89
N ASP A 46 -12.18 -19.18 2.50
CA ASP A 46 -13.39 -19.52 3.24
C ASP A 46 -13.59 -21.05 3.33
N SER A 47 -13.32 -21.74 2.24
CA SER A 47 -13.40 -23.23 2.19
C SER A 47 -12.33 -23.91 3.05
N TYR A 48 -11.16 -23.28 3.23
CA TYR A 48 -10.05 -23.83 4.03
C TYR A 48 -10.24 -23.58 5.53
N ASP A 49 -10.57 -22.37 5.93
CA ASP A 49 -10.85 -21.96 7.30
C ASP A 49 -11.79 -20.74 7.33
N ALA A 50 -13.09 -20.99 7.44
CA ALA A 50 -14.12 -19.96 7.46
C ALA A 50 -13.94 -18.95 8.61
N LYS A 51 -13.42 -19.39 9.77
CA LYS A 51 -13.17 -18.50 10.91
C LYS A 51 -12.00 -17.54 10.61
N ALA A 52 -10.91 -18.05 10.06
CA ALA A 52 -9.78 -17.23 9.64
C ALA A 52 -10.18 -16.27 8.52
N ALA A 53 -10.96 -16.74 7.54
CA ALA A 53 -11.50 -15.91 6.46
C ALA A 53 -12.36 -14.76 6.98
N HIS A 54 -13.28 -15.05 7.92
CA HIS A 54 -14.11 -14.01 8.54
C HIS A 54 -13.27 -13.00 9.35
N THR A 55 -12.29 -13.47 10.12
CA THR A 55 -11.37 -12.60 10.88
C THR A 55 -10.59 -11.68 9.96
N PHE A 56 -10.04 -12.22 8.86
CA PHE A 56 -9.34 -11.45 7.84
C PHE A 56 -10.26 -10.41 7.19
N GLN A 57 -11.47 -10.79 6.79
CA GLN A 57 -12.43 -9.87 6.18
C GLN A 57 -12.79 -8.72 7.14
N THR A 58 -13.04 -9.04 8.42
CA THR A 58 -13.35 -8.05 9.44
C THR A 58 -12.20 -7.05 9.63
N TRP A 59 -10.97 -7.54 9.68
CA TRP A 59 -9.77 -6.73 9.75
C TRP A 59 -9.63 -5.84 8.49
N TYR A 60 -9.74 -6.44 7.30
CA TYR A 60 -9.61 -5.74 6.03
C TYR A 60 -10.65 -4.61 5.88
N ASP A 61 -11.91 -4.89 6.20
CA ASP A 61 -12.98 -3.89 6.16
C ASP A 61 -12.77 -2.77 7.18
N GLY A 62 -12.23 -3.11 8.35
CA GLY A 62 -11.84 -2.12 9.36
C GLY A 62 -10.75 -1.17 8.86
N MET A 63 -9.67 -1.72 8.29
CA MET A 63 -8.57 -0.96 7.70
C MET A 63 -9.10 -0.05 6.58
N ARG A 64 -9.84 -0.60 5.62
CA ARG A 64 -10.39 0.12 4.49
C ARG A 64 -11.27 1.31 4.90
N LYS A 65 -12.13 1.15 5.90
CA LYS A 65 -12.96 2.26 6.42
C LYS A 65 -12.12 3.42 6.97
N VAL A 66 -11.02 3.11 7.65
CA VAL A 66 -10.11 4.14 8.17
C VAL A 66 -9.38 4.82 7.02
N ASP A 67 -8.90 4.06 6.04
CA ASP A 67 -8.19 4.58 4.86
C ASP A 67 -9.10 5.51 4.05
N GLU A 68 -10.34 5.11 3.76
CA GLU A 68 -11.34 5.94 3.08
C GLU A 68 -11.60 7.25 3.85
N ARG A 69 -11.68 7.19 5.18
CA ARG A 69 -11.86 8.36 6.03
C ARG A 69 -10.65 9.30 6.00
N LEU A 70 -9.45 8.74 6.05
CA LEU A 70 -8.20 9.51 5.96
C LEU A 70 -8.10 10.21 4.61
N LEU A 71 -8.39 9.50 3.51
CA LEU A 71 -8.36 10.05 2.17
C LEU A 71 -9.40 11.18 2.01
N ALA A 72 -10.63 10.94 2.43
CA ALA A 72 -11.70 11.93 2.35
C ALA A 72 -11.37 13.23 3.12
N SER A 73 -10.67 13.11 4.27
CA SER A 73 -10.28 14.26 5.09
C SER A 73 -9.03 14.99 4.58
N SER A 74 -8.25 14.38 3.70
CA SER A 74 -6.99 14.93 3.19
C SER A 74 -7.17 15.98 2.08
N GLY A 75 -8.32 15.99 1.42
CA GLY A 75 -8.58 16.80 0.24
C GLY A 75 -7.91 16.29 -1.05
N LEU A 76 -7.30 15.12 -1.02
CA LEU A 76 -6.78 14.48 -2.24
C LEU A 76 -7.94 13.97 -3.10
N THR A 77 -7.83 14.21 -4.42
CA THR A 77 -8.83 13.80 -5.42
C THR A 77 -8.26 12.83 -6.46
N LEU A 78 -7.00 12.41 -6.28
CA LEU A 78 -6.28 11.54 -7.22
C LEU A 78 -6.32 10.08 -6.72
N ASP A 79 -6.11 9.14 -7.64
CA ASP A 79 -6.06 7.70 -7.37
C ASP A 79 -4.68 7.07 -7.67
N ASN A 80 -3.60 7.82 -7.40
CA ASN A 80 -2.23 7.38 -7.54
C ASN A 80 -1.72 6.89 -6.19
N GLU A 81 -1.64 5.57 -6.01
CA GLU A 81 -1.35 4.95 -4.72
C GLU A 81 -0.15 3.99 -4.80
N ILE A 82 0.80 4.11 -3.86
CA ILE A 82 1.73 3.03 -3.55
C ILE A 82 0.98 2.04 -2.65
N THR A 83 0.55 0.91 -3.22
CA THR A 83 -0.34 -0.04 -2.57
C THR A 83 0.39 -1.04 -1.69
N LEU A 84 1.69 -1.27 -1.93
CA LEU A 84 2.53 -2.17 -1.14
C LEU A 84 4.00 -1.79 -1.28
N LEU A 85 4.75 -1.81 -0.19
CA LEU A 85 6.22 -1.81 -0.17
C LEU A 85 6.68 -2.76 0.94
N VAL A 86 7.28 -3.86 0.54
CA VAL A 86 7.81 -4.88 1.47
C VAL A 86 9.26 -5.17 1.14
N VAL A 87 10.09 -5.26 2.18
CA VAL A 87 11.50 -5.67 2.09
C VAL A 87 11.75 -6.78 3.10
N ASP A 88 12.36 -7.86 2.64
CA ASP A 88 12.79 -8.98 3.47
C ASP A 88 13.58 -8.46 4.69
N PRO A 89 13.22 -8.85 5.93
CA PRO A 89 13.92 -8.41 7.14
C PRO A 89 15.44 -8.66 7.08
N SER A 90 15.87 -9.75 6.47
CA SER A 90 17.30 -10.09 6.32
C SER A 90 18.06 -9.18 5.35
N ALA A 91 17.34 -8.44 4.49
CA ALA A 91 17.87 -7.53 3.49
C ALA A 91 17.60 -6.05 3.82
N GLN A 92 17.08 -5.76 5.01
CA GLN A 92 16.91 -4.39 5.47
C GLN A 92 18.27 -3.71 5.70
N GLY A 93 18.34 -2.40 5.45
CA GLY A 93 19.60 -1.64 5.55
C GLY A 93 20.45 -1.67 4.28
N LEU A 94 20.15 -2.53 3.30
CA LEU A 94 20.87 -2.61 2.02
C LEU A 94 20.38 -1.61 0.95
N GLY A 95 19.49 -0.68 1.31
CA GLY A 95 18.97 0.33 0.38
C GLY A 95 17.84 -0.16 -0.54
N ILE A 96 17.40 -1.42 -0.43
CA ILE A 96 16.37 -2.01 -1.31
C ILE A 96 15.07 -1.19 -1.30
N GLY A 97 14.59 -0.81 -0.12
CA GLY A 97 13.38 0.00 0.01
C GLY A 97 13.49 1.33 -0.73
N THR A 98 14.68 1.96 -0.70
CA THR A 98 14.99 3.19 -1.42
C THR A 98 14.89 2.98 -2.93
N VAL A 99 15.56 1.96 -3.46
CA VAL A 99 15.55 1.67 -4.91
C VAL A 99 14.15 1.35 -5.41
N LEU A 100 13.37 0.59 -4.65
CA LEU A 100 11.99 0.27 -5.00
C LEU A 100 11.09 1.51 -4.97
N PHE A 101 11.25 2.36 -3.97
CA PHE A 101 10.49 3.62 -3.87
C PHE A 101 10.85 4.58 -5.02
N ASP A 102 12.13 4.69 -5.37
CA ASP A 102 12.60 5.52 -6.49
C ASP A 102 12.06 4.98 -7.84
N ALA A 103 11.93 3.65 -7.99
CA ALA A 103 11.31 3.05 -9.17
C ALA A 103 9.82 3.41 -9.30
N ALA A 104 9.06 3.40 -8.21
CA ALA A 104 7.67 3.85 -8.23
C ALA A 104 7.55 5.37 -8.52
N SER A 105 8.44 6.17 -7.93
CA SER A 105 8.50 7.62 -8.20
C SER A 105 8.80 7.90 -9.68
N SER A 106 9.72 7.15 -10.28
CA SER A 106 10.04 7.24 -11.71
C SER A 106 8.88 6.81 -12.61
N TYR A 107 8.13 5.76 -12.18
CA TYR A 107 6.92 5.32 -12.88
C TYR A 107 5.87 6.44 -12.93
N TYR A 108 5.56 7.07 -11.79
CA TYR A 108 4.63 8.20 -11.75
C TYR A 108 5.11 9.38 -12.61
N ALA A 109 6.37 9.75 -12.50
CA ALA A 109 6.94 10.83 -13.29
C ALA A 109 6.84 10.56 -14.81
N ALA A 110 7.03 9.31 -15.24
CA ALA A 110 6.91 8.91 -16.64
C ALA A 110 5.47 9.03 -17.18
N LEU A 111 4.46 8.91 -16.30
CA LEU A 111 3.06 9.10 -16.63
C LEU A 111 2.58 10.56 -16.50
N GLY A 112 3.45 11.46 -16.03
CA GLY A 112 3.11 12.85 -15.75
C GLY A 112 2.34 13.04 -14.45
N ASP A 113 2.32 12.04 -13.58
CA ASP A 113 1.72 12.13 -12.25
C ASP A 113 2.61 12.93 -11.32
N LEU A 114 2.10 14.05 -10.82
CA LEU A 114 2.86 14.95 -9.94
C LEU A 114 2.65 14.64 -8.45
N LYS A 115 1.67 13.80 -8.12
CA LYS A 115 1.33 13.45 -6.74
C LYS A 115 0.92 11.99 -6.63
N ALA A 116 1.29 11.39 -5.51
CA ALA A 116 0.82 10.06 -5.11
C ALA A 116 0.61 10.01 -3.60
N TYR A 117 0.01 8.94 -3.11
CA TYR A 117 -0.18 8.73 -1.68
C TYR A 117 0.06 7.27 -1.31
N LEU A 118 0.13 7.01 -0.01
CA LEU A 118 0.14 5.66 0.56
C LEU A 118 -0.48 5.67 1.95
N TYR A 119 -0.97 4.50 2.34
CA TYR A 119 -1.35 4.22 3.72
C TYR A 119 -0.25 3.41 4.41
N THR A 120 -0.08 3.67 5.70
CA THR A 120 0.79 2.90 6.58
C THR A 120 0.31 3.04 8.02
N ASP A 121 0.96 2.38 8.96
CA ASP A 121 0.52 2.35 10.35
C ASP A 121 1.68 2.37 11.35
N SER A 122 1.33 2.34 12.65
CA SER A 122 2.29 2.37 13.75
C SER A 122 3.16 1.13 13.87
N ASP A 123 2.77 0.01 13.26
CA ASP A 123 3.48 -1.27 13.33
C ASP A 123 4.48 -1.41 12.16
N CYS A 124 4.39 -0.49 11.18
CA CYS A 124 5.29 -0.36 10.04
C CYS A 124 6.42 0.65 10.30
N ARG A 125 7.44 0.64 9.44
CA ARG A 125 8.54 1.64 9.46
C ARG A 125 8.12 2.94 8.77
N TRP A 126 7.08 3.59 9.26
CA TRP A 126 6.51 4.82 8.69
C TRP A 126 7.53 5.97 8.54
N SER A 127 8.54 6.04 9.42
CA SER A 127 9.62 7.05 9.34
C SER A 127 10.44 6.97 8.05
N PHE A 128 10.45 5.83 7.38
CA PHE A 128 11.06 5.67 6.06
C PHE A 128 10.45 6.65 5.05
N TYR A 129 9.15 6.83 5.06
CA TYR A 129 8.45 7.72 4.13
C TYR A 129 8.74 9.19 4.41
N GLU A 130 8.85 9.59 5.67
CA GLU A 130 9.26 10.96 6.06
C GLU A 130 10.68 11.27 5.60
N LEU A 131 11.62 10.31 5.73
CA LEU A 131 12.98 10.43 5.21
C LEU A 131 13.04 10.51 3.68
N ARG A 132 12.01 10.06 2.98
CA ARG A 132 11.85 10.16 1.52
C ARG A 132 11.08 11.41 1.08
N GLY A 133 10.84 12.34 1.99
CA GLY A 133 10.19 13.63 1.70
C GLY A 133 8.67 13.59 1.66
N MET A 134 8.05 12.45 1.95
CA MET A 134 6.59 12.37 2.04
C MET A 134 6.06 13.16 3.24
N LYS A 135 4.91 13.77 3.07
CA LYS A 135 4.22 14.52 4.12
C LYS A 135 3.08 13.72 4.68
N ARG A 136 2.98 13.65 6.01
CA ARG A 136 1.82 13.05 6.67
C ARG A 136 0.61 13.95 6.51
N LEU A 137 -0.39 13.49 5.76
CA LEU A 137 -1.62 14.22 5.45
C LEU A 137 -2.75 13.91 6.42
N GLY A 138 -2.72 12.71 7.02
CA GLY A 138 -3.74 12.27 7.95
C GLY A 138 -3.20 11.31 9.00
N ARG A 139 -3.86 11.28 10.15
CA ARG A 139 -3.61 10.36 11.25
C ARG A 139 -4.93 9.92 11.86
N TYR A 140 -5.12 8.63 12.00
CA TYR A 140 -6.20 8.02 12.76
C TYR A 140 -5.62 7.33 13.99
N LYS A 141 -6.25 7.51 15.15
CA LYS A 141 -5.87 6.82 16.39
C LYS A 141 -6.98 5.88 16.78
N SER A 142 -6.71 4.58 16.71
CA SER A 142 -7.66 3.53 17.07
C SER A 142 -8.08 3.63 18.53
N THR A 143 -9.37 3.46 18.79
CA THR A 143 -9.91 3.33 20.13
C THR A 143 -9.39 2.09 20.83
N ARG A 144 -9.65 1.95 22.13
CA ARG A 144 -9.22 0.75 22.88
C ARG A 144 -9.85 -0.54 22.31
N GLU A 145 -11.09 -0.45 21.87
CA GLU A 145 -11.86 -1.57 21.30
C GLU A 145 -11.32 -1.97 19.93
N GLU A 146 -11.04 -0.98 19.08
CA GLU A 146 -10.52 -1.21 17.74
C GLU A 146 -9.10 -1.83 17.73
N ARG A 147 -8.29 -1.59 18.77
CA ARG A 147 -6.92 -2.14 18.88
C ARG A 147 -6.83 -3.66 19.03
N SER A 148 -7.95 -4.33 19.21
CA SER A 148 -8.00 -5.79 19.11
C SER A 148 -7.87 -6.29 17.68
N LEU A 149 -8.10 -5.39 16.72
CA LEU A 149 -8.16 -5.70 15.30
C LEU A 149 -7.25 -4.78 14.45
N LEU A 150 -7.21 -3.48 14.76
CA LEU A 150 -6.49 -2.46 13.99
C LEU A 150 -5.19 -2.03 14.69
N PRO A 151 -4.19 -1.55 13.93
CA PRO A 151 -3.01 -0.90 14.48
C PRO A 151 -3.38 0.27 15.41
N ARG A 152 -2.48 0.61 16.32
CA ARG A 152 -2.70 1.72 17.26
C ARG A 152 -2.93 3.05 16.57
N GLU A 153 -2.20 3.30 15.51
CA GLU A 153 -2.31 4.48 14.68
C GLU A 153 -2.16 4.13 13.21
N MET A 154 -2.95 4.78 12.37
CA MET A 154 -2.91 4.64 10.91
C MET A 154 -2.66 6.01 10.29
N TYR A 155 -1.92 6.04 9.21
CA TYR A 155 -1.44 7.27 8.59
C TYR A 155 -1.70 7.28 7.09
N LEU A 156 -2.02 8.45 6.57
CA LEU A 156 -1.97 8.76 5.15
C LEU A 156 -0.76 9.66 4.88
N TYR A 157 0.07 9.26 3.95
CA TYR A 157 1.21 10.06 3.48
C TYR A 157 1.02 10.48 2.03
N GLY A 158 1.35 11.73 1.72
CA GLY A 158 1.37 12.26 0.36
C GLY A 158 2.79 12.44 -0.16
N LEU A 159 3.01 12.09 -1.42
CA LEU A 159 4.22 12.33 -2.20
C LEU A 159 3.95 13.47 -3.18
N ASP A 160 4.87 14.42 -3.26
CA ASP A 160 4.86 15.50 -4.25
C ASP A 160 6.10 15.34 -5.14
N LEU A 161 5.86 15.13 -6.42
CA LEU A 161 6.88 14.90 -7.45
C LEU A 161 7.10 16.15 -8.34
N SER A 162 6.45 17.27 -8.02
CA SER A 162 6.52 18.50 -8.82
C SER A 162 7.77 19.35 -8.54
N ALA A 163 8.69 18.89 -7.69
CA ALA A 163 9.90 19.62 -7.29
C ALA A 163 11.11 19.26 -8.13
#